data_b01e72c662bc87b23f5dd84c6f2932cf
#
_entry.id   b01e72c662bc87b23f5dd84c6f2932cf
#
_cell.length_a   1.000
_cell.length_b   1.000
_cell.length_c   1.000
_cell.angle_alpha   90.00
_cell.angle_beta   90.00
_cell.angle_gamma   90.00
#
_symmetry.space_group_name_H-M   'P 1'
#
loop_
_entity.id
_entity.type
_entity.pdbx_description
1 polymer ?
#
loop_
_entity_poly.entity_id
_entity_poly.type
_entity_poly.pdbx_seq_one_letter_code
_entity_poly.pdbx_strand_id
1 'polypeptide(L)'
;MELNMIIAAVIGLGAALVLMYVVLRKYTYPAVEQPFFSDPSFFGLFTVGLIAGTAIFVGYTFFYGSWYAILIAIAFAAIFELAKLIVLNLKRYHGKSDTLFYGFGIGIGIGGAFAFGFAFYASSIDEMPAMSWILFGVIAVQTVLLHSATGMTIGEGIARLRPFEFFLQALIISVAYQLLISQVFVPDQSEMLIYAFLILSFLLALGYFHHVVYKKLPKVIREVLRMEGKSRKDIPL
;
A
#
# COMPACT_ATOMS: atom_id res chain seq x y z
N MET A 1 15.89 -19.09 -12.86
CA MET A 1 15.80 -17.62 -12.70
C MET A 1 14.52 -17.06 -13.34
N GLU A 2 14.19 -17.37 -14.59
CA GLU A 2 12.98 -16.84 -15.26
C GLU A 2 11.68 -17.23 -14.58
N LEU A 3 11.51 -18.51 -14.19
CA LEU A 3 10.30 -18.97 -13.52
C LEU A 3 10.08 -18.26 -12.18
N ASN A 4 11.14 -18.09 -11.37
CA ASN A 4 11.07 -17.39 -10.08
C ASN A 4 10.65 -15.92 -10.26
N MET A 5 11.16 -15.26 -11.30
CA MET A 5 10.77 -13.88 -11.64
C MET A 5 9.27 -13.80 -12.01
N ILE A 6 8.76 -14.74 -12.79
CA ILE A 6 7.34 -14.79 -13.16
C ILE A 6 6.47 -15.02 -11.92
N ILE A 7 6.83 -15.98 -11.06
CA ILE A 7 6.08 -16.25 -9.83
C ILE A 7 6.09 -15.02 -8.92
N ALA A 8 7.24 -14.40 -8.71
CA ALA A 8 7.36 -13.18 -7.90
C ALA A 8 6.51 -12.03 -8.48
N ALA A 9 6.49 -11.87 -9.81
CA ALA A 9 5.66 -10.86 -10.47
C ALA A 9 4.16 -11.12 -10.26
N VAL A 10 3.72 -12.37 -10.39
CA VAL A 10 2.32 -12.75 -10.13
C VAL A 10 1.95 -12.50 -8.67
N ILE A 11 2.84 -12.81 -7.74
CA ILE A 11 2.61 -12.60 -6.30
C ILE A 11 2.52 -11.11 -5.98
N GLY A 12 3.50 -10.29 -6.37
CA GLY A 12 3.55 -8.87 -6.01
C GLY A 12 2.59 -8.01 -6.84
N LEU A 13 2.78 -8.00 -8.16
CA LEU A 13 2.00 -7.16 -9.06
C LEU A 13 0.58 -7.71 -9.28
N GLY A 14 0.41 -9.05 -9.30
CA GLY A 14 -0.90 -9.67 -9.41
C GLY A 14 -1.82 -9.30 -8.25
N ALA A 15 -1.32 -9.35 -7.01
CA ALA A 15 -2.06 -8.90 -5.82
C ALA A 15 -2.48 -7.41 -5.94
N ALA A 16 -1.57 -6.55 -6.43
CA ALA A 16 -1.84 -5.15 -6.66
C ALA A 16 -2.95 -4.92 -7.71
N LEU A 17 -2.88 -5.61 -8.85
CA LEU A 17 -3.87 -5.47 -9.94
C LEU A 17 -5.25 -6.00 -9.53
N VAL A 18 -5.30 -7.13 -8.81
CA VAL A 18 -6.57 -7.67 -8.29
C VAL A 18 -7.21 -6.70 -7.31
N LEU A 19 -6.44 -6.15 -6.38
CA LEU A 19 -6.93 -5.18 -5.40
C LEU A 19 -7.42 -3.90 -6.09
N MET A 20 -6.67 -3.41 -7.07
CA MET A 20 -7.05 -2.26 -7.89
C MET A 20 -8.40 -2.49 -8.55
N TYR A 21 -8.60 -3.61 -9.21
CA TYR A 21 -9.87 -3.95 -9.86
C TYR A 21 -11.02 -4.03 -8.85
N VAL A 22 -10.83 -4.74 -7.72
CA VAL A 22 -11.87 -4.94 -6.69
C VAL A 22 -12.36 -3.61 -6.13
N VAL A 23 -11.44 -2.66 -5.87
CA VAL A 23 -11.79 -1.37 -5.29
C VAL A 23 -12.39 -0.44 -6.35
N LEU A 24 -11.71 -0.26 -7.48
CA LEU A 24 -12.08 0.78 -8.45
C LEU A 24 -13.36 0.47 -9.22
N ARG A 25 -13.72 -0.81 -9.43
CA ARG A 25 -14.96 -1.18 -10.16
C ARG A 25 -16.23 -0.56 -9.59
N LYS A 26 -16.21 -0.16 -8.30
CA LYS A 26 -17.37 0.50 -7.66
C LYS A 26 -17.40 2.01 -7.92
N TYR A 27 -16.32 2.61 -8.40
CA TYR A 27 -16.14 4.06 -8.57
C TYR A 27 -15.93 4.46 -10.03
N THR A 28 -16.11 3.51 -10.96
CA THR A 28 -16.01 3.70 -12.41
C THR A 28 -17.29 3.24 -13.11
N TYR A 29 -17.47 3.64 -14.38
CA TYR A 29 -18.55 3.14 -15.22
C TYR A 29 -18.48 1.59 -15.31
N PRO A 30 -19.60 0.84 -15.30
CA PRO A 30 -21.00 1.33 -15.26
C PRO A 30 -21.59 1.50 -13.85
N ALA A 31 -20.82 1.28 -12.77
CA ALA A 31 -21.34 1.38 -11.41
C ALA A 31 -21.71 2.82 -11.02
N VAL A 32 -21.09 3.80 -11.65
CA VAL A 32 -21.35 5.25 -11.49
C VAL A 32 -21.46 5.92 -12.86
N GLU A 33 -22.22 7.02 -12.94
CA GLU A 33 -22.42 7.75 -14.20
C GLU A 33 -21.11 8.35 -14.76
N GLN A 34 -20.28 8.86 -13.86
CA GLN A 34 -18.97 9.42 -14.19
C GLN A 34 -17.92 8.90 -13.19
N PRO A 35 -16.73 8.52 -13.64
CA PRO A 35 -15.66 8.11 -12.74
C PRO A 35 -15.34 9.17 -11.67
N PHE A 36 -14.95 8.72 -10.48
CA PHE A 36 -14.57 9.60 -9.37
C PHE A 36 -13.13 10.10 -9.46
N PHE A 37 -12.37 9.67 -10.46
CA PHE A 37 -10.98 10.03 -10.68
C PHE A 37 -10.65 10.03 -12.17
N SER A 38 -9.54 10.64 -12.53
CA SER A 38 -9.01 10.63 -13.91
C SER A 38 -8.10 9.42 -14.11
N ASP A 39 -8.42 8.57 -15.07
CA ASP A 39 -7.60 7.37 -15.39
C ASP A 39 -6.13 7.72 -15.68
N PRO A 40 -5.79 8.71 -16.53
CA PRO A 40 -4.38 9.06 -16.78
C PRO A 40 -3.64 9.48 -15.51
N SER A 41 -4.29 10.24 -14.63
CA SER A 41 -3.68 10.66 -13.36
C SER A 41 -3.51 9.49 -12.40
N PHE A 42 -4.50 8.60 -12.33
CA PHE A 42 -4.43 7.40 -11.51
C PHE A 42 -3.29 6.48 -11.93
N PHE A 43 -3.24 6.10 -13.22
CA PHE A 43 -2.19 5.22 -13.74
C PHE A 43 -0.82 5.89 -13.72
N GLY A 44 -0.75 7.21 -13.90
CA GLY A 44 0.49 7.97 -13.72
C GLY A 44 1.01 7.85 -12.28
N LEU A 45 0.15 7.99 -11.27
CA LEU A 45 0.54 7.85 -9.87
C LEU A 45 0.82 6.39 -9.46
N PHE A 46 0.10 5.43 -10.03
CA PHE A 46 0.44 4.01 -9.90
C PHE A 46 1.87 3.74 -10.42
N THR A 47 2.22 4.27 -11.60
CA THR A 47 3.58 4.13 -12.18
C THR A 47 4.64 4.80 -11.30
N VAL A 48 4.37 6.02 -10.79
CA VAL A 48 5.25 6.68 -9.82
C VAL A 48 5.42 5.81 -8.57
N GLY A 49 4.34 5.18 -8.10
CA GLY A 49 4.37 4.23 -7.00
C GLY A 49 5.25 3.01 -7.28
N LEU A 50 5.17 2.43 -8.48
CA LEU A 50 6.02 1.31 -8.89
C LEU A 50 7.51 1.71 -8.86
N ILE A 51 7.85 2.87 -9.41
CA ILE A 51 9.23 3.38 -9.43
C ILE A 51 9.72 3.64 -7.99
N ALA A 52 8.92 4.31 -7.16
CA ALA A 52 9.25 4.58 -5.77
C ALA A 52 9.41 3.29 -4.96
N GLY A 53 8.48 2.33 -5.11
CA GLY A 53 8.54 1.04 -4.43
C GLY A 53 9.77 0.23 -4.82
N THR A 54 10.15 0.24 -6.10
CA THR A 54 11.39 -0.40 -6.57
C THR A 54 12.64 0.27 -5.98
N ALA A 55 12.68 1.61 -5.98
CA ALA A 55 13.81 2.34 -5.41
C ALA A 55 13.97 2.09 -3.90
N ILE A 56 12.84 2.08 -3.17
CA ILE A 56 12.83 1.79 -1.73
C ILE A 56 13.25 0.33 -1.49
N PHE A 57 12.79 -0.62 -2.31
CA PHE A 57 13.21 -2.01 -2.22
C PHE A 57 14.72 -2.16 -2.42
N VAL A 58 15.29 -1.55 -3.47
CA VAL A 58 16.75 -1.56 -3.70
C VAL A 58 17.48 -0.98 -2.49
N GLY A 59 17.01 0.16 -1.94
CA GLY A 59 17.54 0.71 -0.71
C GLY A 59 17.47 -0.27 0.47
N TYR A 60 16.36 -1.00 0.61
CA TYR A 60 16.17 -1.99 1.66
C TYR A 60 17.19 -3.13 1.60
N THR A 61 17.61 -3.58 0.42
CA THR A 61 18.57 -4.69 0.27
C THR A 61 19.95 -4.38 0.88
N PHE A 62 20.34 -3.10 0.96
CA PHE A 62 21.60 -2.70 1.60
C PHE A 62 21.59 -2.86 3.13
N PHE A 63 20.41 -2.93 3.74
CA PHE A 63 20.22 -3.03 5.19
C PHE A 63 19.70 -4.39 5.64
N TYR A 64 19.45 -5.30 4.70
CA TYR A 64 18.96 -6.64 4.99
C TYR A 64 19.97 -7.40 5.89
N GLY A 65 19.48 -8.00 6.97
CA GLY A 65 20.34 -8.71 7.94
C GLY A 65 21.09 -7.81 8.94
N SER A 66 20.81 -6.50 8.96
CA SER A 66 21.45 -5.56 9.90
C SER A 66 21.01 -5.79 11.34
N TRP A 67 21.94 -5.58 12.29
CA TRP A 67 21.70 -5.62 13.74
C TRP A 67 20.68 -4.57 14.22
N TYR A 68 20.38 -3.56 13.42
CA TYR A 68 19.45 -2.46 13.74
C TYR A 68 18.05 -2.68 13.15
N ALA A 69 17.57 -3.92 13.08
CA ALA A 69 16.30 -4.28 12.41
C ALA A 69 15.11 -3.39 12.81
N ILE A 70 14.96 -3.05 14.10
CA ILE A 70 13.88 -2.21 14.60
C ILE A 70 14.00 -0.77 14.06
N LEU A 71 15.19 -0.17 14.11
CA LEU A 71 15.41 1.19 13.61
C LEU A 71 15.22 1.26 12.10
N ILE A 72 15.66 0.21 11.39
CA ILE A 72 15.47 0.08 9.95
C ILE A 72 13.98 -0.06 9.61
N ALA A 73 13.23 -0.87 10.34
CA ALA A 73 11.78 -1.01 10.16
C ALA A 73 11.05 0.34 10.31
N ILE A 74 11.38 1.12 11.35
CA ILE A 74 10.83 2.46 11.58
C ILE A 74 11.24 3.43 10.45
N ALA A 75 12.52 3.42 10.05
CA ALA A 75 13.02 4.28 8.99
C ALA A 75 12.34 3.99 7.65
N PHE A 76 12.20 2.72 7.27
CA PHE A 76 11.50 2.35 6.04
C PHE A 76 10.00 2.65 6.09
N ALA A 77 9.33 2.47 7.24
CA ALA A 77 7.96 2.95 7.42
C ALA A 77 7.85 4.45 7.11
N ALA A 78 8.76 5.26 7.66
CA ALA A 78 8.78 6.69 7.39
C ALA A 78 9.07 7.01 5.91
N ILE A 79 10.02 6.34 5.29
CA ILE A 79 10.37 6.53 3.87
C ILE A 79 9.18 6.22 2.97
N PHE A 80 8.45 5.12 3.21
CA PHE A 80 7.26 4.77 2.46
C PHE A 80 6.17 5.84 2.54
N GLU A 81 5.90 6.35 3.74
CA GLU A 81 4.85 7.35 3.92
C GLU A 81 5.27 8.72 3.42
N LEU A 82 6.55 9.11 3.59
CA LEU A 82 7.10 10.35 3.05
C LEU A 82 7.07 10.35 1.51
N ALA A 83 7.40 9.25 0.86
CA ALA A 83 7.34 9.15 -0.60
C ALA A 83 5.92 9.44 -1.12
N LYS A 84 4.89 8.88 -0.49
CA LYS A 84 3.48 9.16 -0.83
C LYS A 84 3.13 10.61 -0.56
N LEU A 85 3.51 11.14 0.61
CA LEU A 85 3.22 12.53 0.98
C LEU A 85 3.84 13.51 0.00
N ILE A 86 5.12 13.36 -0.35
CA ILE A 86 5.83 14.27 -1.27
C ILE A 86 5.10 14.35 -2.61
N VAL A 87 4.71 13.20 -3.16
CA VAL A 87 4.04 13.15 -4.48
C VAL A 87 2.64 13.72 -4.41
N LEU A 88 1.85 13.36 -3.38
CA LEU A 88 0.46 13.81 -3.26
C LEU A 88 0.33 15.27 -2.79
N ASN A 89 1.36 15.83 -2.14
CA ASN A 89 1.34 17.21 -1.66
C ASN A 89 1.58 18.26 -2.76
N LEU A 90 1.54 17.89 -4.03
CA LEU A 90 1.57 18.83 -5.13
C LEU A 90 0.26 19.63 -5.18
N LYS A 91 0.33 20.96 -5.40
CA LYS A 91 -0.83 21.89 -5.39
C LYS A 91 -2.02 21.42 -6.23
N ARG A 92 -1.76 20.69 -7.32
CA ARG A 92 -2.81 20.17 -8.23
C ARG A 92 -3.77 19.17 -7.57
N TYR A 93 -3.38 18.54 -6.45
CA TYR A 93 -4.17 17.53 -5.74
C TYR A 93 -4.91 18.08 -4.51
N HIS A 94 -4.57 19.30 -4.06
CA HIS A 94 -5.14 19.88 -2.85
C HIS A 94 -6.65 20.15 -2.98
N GLY A 95 -7.40 19.80 -1.95
CA GLY A 95 -8.83 20.10 -1.84
C GLY A 95 -9.72 19.33 -2.82
N LYS A 96 -9.26 18.23 -3.40
CA LYS A 96 -9.98 17.46 -4.41
C LYS A 96 -10.31 16.05 -3.93
N SER A 97 -11.53 15.60 -4.20
CA SER A 97 -12.02 14.26 -3.83
C SER A 97 -11.33 13.12 -4.57
N ASP A 98 -10.85 13.36 -5.79
CA ASP A 98 -10.11 12.37 -6.59
C ASP A 98 -8.74 12.01 -5.99
N THR A 99 -8.17 12.88 -5.13
CA THR A 99 -6.87 12.66 -4.47
C THR A 99 -6.84 11.42 -3.59
N LEU A 100 -7.99 10.98 -3.05
CA LEU A 100 -8.08 9.71 -2.33
C LEU A 100 -7.72 8.52 -3.22
N PHE A 101 -8.24 8.52 -4.45
CA PHE A 101 -7.95 7.49 -5.45
C PHE A 101 -6.50 7.55 -5.94
N TYR A 102 -5.95 8.75 -6.04
CA TYR A 102 -4.53 8.95 -6.38
C TYR A 102 -3.61 8.44 -5.28
N GLY A 103 -4.00 8.64 -4.02
CA GLY A 103 -3.33 8.02 -2.86
C GLY A 103 -3.39 6.49 -2.89
N PHE A 104 -4.52 5.92 -3.27
CA PHE A 104 -4.67 4.49 -3.51
C PHE A 104 -3.75 4.01 -4.63
N GLY A 105 -3.69 4.71 -5.76
CA GLY A 105 -2.86 4.35 -6.91
C GLY A 105 -1.36 4.29 -6.56
N ILE A 106 -0.81 5.35 -5.95
CA ILE A 106 0.60 5.37 -5.54
C ILE A 106 0.88 4.30 -4.47
N GLY A 107 -0.04 4.09 -3.52
CA GLY A 107 0.10 3.08 -2.48
C GLY A 107 0.14 1.65 -3.04
N ILE A 108 -0.77 1.30 -3.95
CA ILE A 108 -0.76 -0.01 -4.65
C ILE A 108 0.54 -0.20 -5.45
N GLY A 109 1.00 0.85 -6.15
CA GLY A 109 2.24 0.79 -6.90
C GLY A 109 3.44 0.49 -6.01
N ILE A 110 3.59 1.23 -4.90
CA ILE A 110 4.66 1.00 -3.92
C ILE A 110 4.58 -0.42 -3.34
N GLY A 111 3.40 -0.82 -2.85
CA GLY A 111 3.21 -2.14 -2.23
C GLY A 111 3.48 -3.29 -3.20
N GLY A 112 2.98 -3.20 -4.44
CA GLY A 112 3.18 -4.23 -5.46
C GLY A 112 4.63 -4.37 -5.91
N ALA A 113 5.32 -3.23 -6.15
CA ALA A 113 6.73 -3.24 -6.55
C ALA A 113 7.64 -3.75 -5.43
N PHE A 114 7.40 -3.33 -4.18
CA PHE A 114 8.17 -3.80 -3.04
C PHE A 114 7.96 -5.30 -2.80
N ALA A 115 6.71 -5.78 -2.85
CA ALA A 115 6.39 -7.20 -2.70
C ALA A 115 7.01 -8.05 -3.82
N PHE A 116 6.96 -7.58 -5.07
CA PHE A 116 7.64 -8.22 -6.19
C PHE A 116 9.15 -8.33 -5.96
N GLY A 117 9.79 -7.20 -5.65
CA GLY A 117 11.23 -7.14 -5.44
C GLY A 117 11.68 -8.06 -4.31
N PHE A 118 10.92 -8.06 -3.20
CA PHE A 118 11.21 -8.89 -2.04
C PHE A 118 11.10 -10.39 -2.35
N ALA A 119 10.01 -10.84 -3.00
CA ALA A 119 9.83 -12.24 -3.39
C ALA A 119 10.88 -12.68 -4.40
N PHE A 120 11.23 -11.83 -5.37
CA PHE A 120 12.27 -12.11 -6.36
C PHE A 120 13.65 -12.23 -5.72
N TYR A 121 14.03 -11.26 -4.88
CA TYR A 121 15.32 -11.26 -4.19
C TYR A 121 15.48 -12.51 -3.30
N ALA A 122 14.49 -12.83 -2.49
CA ALA A 122 14.52 -14.01 -1.63
C ALA A 122 14.69 -15.31 -2.45
N SER A 123 13.96 -15.43 -3.58
CA SER A 123 14.06 -16.60 -4.46
C SER A 123 15.38 -16.68 -5.23
N SER A 124 16.18 -15.64 -5.28
CA SER A 124 17.49 -15.60 -5.95
C SER A 124 18.65 -16.03 -5.03
N ILE A 125 18.43 -16.04 -3.72
CA ILE A 125 19.44 -16.40 -2.72
C ILE A 125 19.47 -17.91 -2.50
N ASP A 126 18.29 -18.54 -2.36
CA ASP A 126 18.15 -19.96 -2.04
C ASP A 126 17.08 -20.64 -2.90
N GLU A 127 17.16 -21.99 -3.01
CA GLU A 127 16.06 -22.80 -3.55
C GLU A 127 14.86 -22.73 -2.60
N MET A 128 13.77 -22.16 -3.09
CA MET A 128 12.58 -21.92 -2.29
C MET A 128 11.59 -23.10 -2.35
N PRO A 129 11.29 -23.75 -1.20
CA PRO A 129 10.22 -24.73 -1.13
C PRO A 129 8.85 -24.08 -1.41
N ALA A 130 7.90 -24.89 -1.88
CA ALA A 130 6.56 -24.40 -2.25
C ALA A 130 5.86 -23.65 -1.11
N MET A 131 6.08 -24.04 0.14
CA MET A 131 5.51 -23.36 1.32
C MET A 131 6.01 -21.92 1.46
N SER A 132 7.26 -21.64 1.12
CA SER A 132 7.82 -20.29 1.14
C SER A 132 7.12 -19.36 0.14
N TRP A 133 6.75 -19.86 -1.04
CA TRP A 133 5.98 -19.08 -2.01
C TRP A 133 4.60 -18.71 -1.49
N ILE A 134 3.93 -19.60 -0.74
CA ILE A 134 2.65 -19.29 -0.09
C ILE A 134 2.85 -18.18 0.96
N LEU A 135 3.89 -18.28 1.78
CA LEU A 135 4.24 -17.27 2.78
C LEU A 135 4.48 -15.90 2.12
N PHE A 136 5.26 -15.85 1.04
CA PHE A 136 5.49 -14.62 0.30
C PHE A 136 4.22 -14.08 -0.35
N GLY A 137 3.31 -14.96 -0.78
CA GLY A 137 1.99 -14.56 -1.27
C GLY A 137 1.18 -13.83 -0.18
N VAL A 138 1.17 -14.35 1.04
CA VAL A 138 0.50 -13.69 2.18
C VAL A 138 1.16 -12.34 2.50
N ILE A 139 2.50 -12.29 2.54
CA ILE A 139 3.25 -11.05 2.77
C ILE A 139 2.98 -10.02 1.67
N ALA A 140 2.92 -10.44 0.41
CA ALA A 140 2.62 -9.56 -0.71
C ALA A 140 1.21 -8.94 -0.59
N VAL A 141 0.20 -9.77 -0.32
CA VAL A 141 -1.18 -9.29 -0.15
C VAL A 141 -1.27 -8.27 0.97
N GLN A 142 -0.75 -8.57 2.16
CA GLN A 142 -0.83 -7.63 3.29
C GLN A 142 -0.03 -6.34 3.05
N THR A 143 1.12 -6.42 2.36
CA THR A 143 1.91 -5.24 1.99
C THR A 143 1.13 -4.32 1.05
N VAL A 144 0.50 -4.89 0.02
CA VAL A 144 -0.34 -4.13 -0.92
C VAL A 144 -1.56 -3.54 -0.22
N LEU A 145 -2.24 -4.29 0.67
CA LEU A 145 -3.37 -3.80 1.48
C LEU A 145 -2.95 -2.61 2.34
N LEU A 146 -1.83 -2.72 3.05
CA LEU A 146 -1.34 -1.66 3.91
C LEU A 146 -1.03 -0.39 3.13
N HIS A 147 -0.14 -0.50 2.11
CA HIS A 147 0.32 0.70 1.40
C HIS A 147 -0.80 1.38 0.60
N SER A 148 -1.79 0.63 0.11
CA SER A 148 -2.97 1.20 -0.53
C SER A 148 -3.83 1.98 0.47
N ALA A 149 -4.06 1.45 1.67
CA ALA A 149 -4.86 2.10 2.70
C ALA A 149 -4.16 3.34 3.29
N THR A 150 -2.84 3.26 3.56
CA THR A 150 -2.09 4.43 4.04
C THR A 150 -1.95 5.50 2.97
N GLY A 151 -1.83 5.11 1.70
CA GLY A 151 -1.87 6.05 0.57
C GLY A 151 -3.20 6.78 0.48
N MET A 152 -4.34 6.09 0.61
CA MET A 152 -5.67 6.74 0.71
C MET A 152 -5.77 7.67 1.90
N THR A 153 -5.21 7.29 3.05
CA THR A 153 -5.24 8.13 4.26
C THR A 153 -4.47 9.43 4.04
N ILE A 154 -3.29 9.38 3.42
CA ILE A 154 -2.54 10.59 3.05
C ILE A 154 -3.33 11.41 2.01
N GLY A 155 -3.92 10.74 1.01
CA GLY A 155 -4.79 11.38 0.02
C GLY A 155 -5.98 12.12 0.66
N GLU A 156 -6.60 11.53 1.70
CA GLU A 156 -7.64 12.19 2.50
C GLU A 156 -7.10 13.47 3.16
N GLY A 157 -5.91 13.41 3.75
CA GLY A 157 -5.29 14.58 4.39
C GLY A 157 -5.04 15.72 3.41
N ILE A 158 -4.58 15.42 2.20
CA ILE A 158 -4.37 16.40 1.12
C ILE A 158 -5.72 16.97 0.65
N ALA A 159 -6.74 16.12 0.46
CA ALA A 159 -8.09 16.55 0.08
C ALA A 159 -8.74 17.44 1.14
N ARG A 160 -8.46 17.21 2.42
CA ARG A 160 -8.97 18.03 3.55
C ARG A 160 -8.09 19.22 3.93
N LEU A 161 -6.96 19.44 3.21
CA LEU A 161 -5.98 20.48 3.52
C LEU A 161 -5.32 20.31 4.91
N ARG A 162 -5.21 19.06 5.40
CA ARG A 162 -4.60 18.68 6.69
C ARG A 162 -3.55 17.57 6.50
N PRO A 163 -2.55 17.76 5.62
CA PRO A 163 -1.64 16.69 5.19
C PRO A 163 -0.85 16.07 6.34
N PHE A 164 -0.37 16.87 7.28
CA PHE A 164 0.49 16.39 8.35
C PHE A 164 -0.22 15.47 9.35
N GLU A 165 -1.47 15.78 9.70
CA GLU A 165 -2.26 14.98 10.62
C GLU A 165 -2.50 13.57 10.06
N PHE A 166 -2.89 13.48 8.80
CA PHE A 166 -3.17 12.20 8.15
C PHE A 166 -1.88 11.43 7.78
N PHE A 167 -0.79 12.14 7.53
CA PHE A 167 0.53 11.54 7.42
C PHE A 167 0.94 10.84 8.72
N LEU A 168 0.76 11.49 9.88
CA LEU A 168 1.07 10.86 11.17
C LEU A 168 0.19 9.63 11.43
N GLN A 169 -1.10 9.67 11.08
CA GLN A 169 -1.98 8.51 11.18
C GLN A 169 -1.47 7.35 10.32
N ALA A 170 -1.11 7.61 9.07
CA ALA A 170 -0.55 6.60 8.16
C ALA A 170 0.79 6.05 8.69
N LEU A 171 1.67 6.94 9.19
CA LEU A 171 2.97 6.57 9.73
C LEU A 171 2.87 5.64 10.94
N ILE A 172 1.98 5.93 11.90
CA ILE A 172 1.78 5.08 13.08
C ILE A 172 1.39 3.66 12.67
N ILE A 173 0.46 3.53 11.74
CA ILE A 173 0.01 2.21 11.24
C ILE A 173 1.13 1.51 10.48
N SER A 174 1.86 2.23 9.63
CA SER A 174 3.01 1.68 8.90
C SER A 174 4.12 1.22 9.83
N VAL A 175 4.45 1.98 10.87
CA VAL A 175 5.44 1.59 11.89
C VAL A 175 4.98 0.33 12.62
N ALA A 176 3.73 0.28 13.08
CA ALA A 176 3.19 -0.90 13.76
C ALA A 176 3.27 -2.15 12.86
N TYR A 177 2.89 -2.02 11.59
CA TYR A 177 3.00 -3.11 10.62
C TYR A 177 4.46 -3.55 10.40
N GLN A 178 5.37 -2.60 10.16
CA GLN A 178 6.78 -2.91 9.90
C GLN A 178 7.45 -3.58 11.10
N LEU A 179 7.10 -3.19 12.31
CA LEU A 179 7.58 -3.84 13.54
C LEU A 179 7.07 -5.27 13.66
N LEU A 180 5.80 -5.54 13.33
CA LEU A 180 5.24 -6.88 13.34
C LEU A 180 5.86 -7.78 12.26
N ILE A 181 5.91 -7.29 11.01
CA ILE A 181 6.41 -8.10 9.90
C ILE A 181 7.92 -8.36 10.01
N SER A 182 8.69 -7.44 10.58
CA SER A 182 10.13 -7.63 10.78
C SER A 182 10.43 -8.82 11.70
N GLN A 183 9.52 -9.15 12.63
CA GLN A 183 9.68 -10.30 13.52
C GLN A 183 9.58 -11.64 12.78
N VAL A 184 8.92 -11.70 11.64
CA VAL A 184 8.84 -12.91 10.80
C VAL A 184 10.22 -13.32 10.26
N PHE A 185 11.16 -12.37 10.16
CA PHE A 185 12.49 -12.56 9.58
C PHE A 185 13.62 -12.59 10.62
N VAL A 186 13.30 -12.67 11.92
CA VAL A 186 14.30 -12.84 12.98
C VAL A 186 14.88 -14.24 12.89
N PRO A 187 16.22 -14.41 12.80
CA PRO A 187 16.86 -15.72 12.81
C PRO A 187 16.50 -16.50 14.09
N ASP A 188 16.47 -17.83 13.97
CA ASP A 188 16.24 -18.78 15.07
C ASP A 188 14.94 -18.59 15.85
N GLN A 189 13.97 -17.84 15.29
CA GLN A 189 12.66 -17.68 15.88
C GLN A 189 11.84 -18.98 15.78
N SER A 190 11.05 -19.29 16.82
CA SER A 190 10.16 -20.44 16.76
C SER A 190 9.08 -20.27 15.69
N GLU A 191 8.70 -21.34 14.98
CA GLU A 191 7.66 -21.32 13.96
C GLU A 191 6.34 -20.73 14.48
N MET A 192 5.98 -21.05 15.72
CA MET A 192 4.77 -20.52 16.36
C MET A 192 4.78 -18.99 16.43
N LEU A 193 5.91 -18.37 16.76
CA LEU A 193 6.04 -16.90 16.81
C LEU A 193 6.03 -16.28 15.40
N ILE A 194 6.68 -16.94 14.43
CA ILE A 194 6.65 -16.50 13.02
C ILE A 194 5.20 -16.43 12.52
N TYR A 195 4.42 -17.50 12.70
CA TYR A 195 3.01 -17.50 12.31
C TYR A 195 2.16 -16.51 13.10
N ALA A 196 2.41 -16.34 14.39
CA ALA A 196 1.70 -15.36 15.21
C ALA A 196 1.91 -13.93 14.69
N PHE A 197 3.15 -13.52 14.42
CA PHE A 197 3.46 -12.19 13.89
C PHE A 197 2.95 -12.00 12.46
N LEU A 198 3.00 -13.04 11.63
CA LEU A 198 2.42 -13.01 10.29
C LEU A 198 0.91 -12.78 10.33
N ILE A 199 0.19 -13.49 11.19
CA ILE A 199 -1.26 -13.34 11.37
C ILE A 199 -1.60 -11.96 11.92
N LEU A 200 -0.87 -11.48 12.94
CA LEU A 200 -1.10 -10.16 13.52
C LEU A 200 -0.87 -9.04 12.51
N SER A 201 0.20 -9.10 11.72
CA SER A 201 0.48 -8.11 10.67
C SER A 201 -0.57 -8.16 9.55
N PHE A 202 -1.06 -9.36 9.18
CA PHE A 202 -2.13 -9.53 8.21
C PHE A 202 -3.45 -8.95 8.70
N LEU A 203 -3.83 -9.23 9.94
CA LEU A 203 -5.06 -8.70 10.55
C LEU A 203 -5.01 -7.18 10.66
N LEU A 204 -3.85 -6.60 11.01
CA LEU A 204 -3.66 -5.15 11.05
C LEU A 204 -3.85 -4.54 9.65
N ALA A 205 -3.17 -5.08 8.63
CA ALA A 205 -3.26 -4.57 7.26
C ALA A 205 -4.68 -4.70 6.69
N LEU A 206 -5.31 -5.87 6.85
CA LEU A 206 -6.67 -6.14 6.38
C LEU A 206 -7.71 -5.28 7.12
N GLY A 207 -7.61 -5.19 8.45
CA GLY A 207 -8.52 -4.41 9.27
C GLY A 207 -8.45 -2.92 8.95
N TYR A 208 -7.24 -2.39 8.80
CA TYR A 208 -7.03 -1.00 8.42
C TYR A 208 -7.51 -0.72 7.00
N PHE A 209 -7.18 -1.58 6.03
CA PHE A 209 -7.69 -1.48 4.67
C PHE A 209 -9.21 -1.52 4.61
N HIS A 210 -9.85 -2.48 5.30
CA HIS A 210 -11.31 -2.56 5.37
C HIS A 210 -11.92 -1.28 5.94
N HIS A 211 -11.35 -0.75 7.02
CA HIS A 211 -11.82 0.50 7.61
C HIS A 211 -11.72 1.68 6.65
N VAL A 212 -10.57 1.85 5.97
CA VAL A 212 -10.34 2.97 5.06
C VAL A 212 -11.22 2.86 3.81
N VAL A 213 -11.23 1.72 3.15
CA VAL A 213 -11.90 1.56 1.84
C VAL A 213 -13.42 1.45 1.98
N TYR A 214 -13.92 0.68 2.95
CA TYR A 214 -15.37 0.41 3.02
C TYR A 214 -16.12 1.31 3.99
N LYS A 215 -15.46 1.86 5.03
CA LYS A 215 -16.14 2.74 6.00
C LYS A 215 -15.81 4.21 5.80
N LYS A 216 -14.53 4.56 5.58
CA LYS A 216 -14.11 5.97 5.44
C LYS A 216 -14.30 6.53 4.03
N LEU A 217 -13.86 5.84 2.99
CA LEU A 217 -13.83 6.35 1.63
C LEU A 217 -15.18 6.93 1.14
N PRO A 218 -16.33 6.23 1.25
CA PRO A 218 -17.62 6.80 0.79
C PRO A 218 -18.02 8.05 1.56
N LYS A 219 -17.72 8.09 2.87
CA LYS A 219 -18.01 9.24 3.73
C LYS A 219 -17.15 10.44 3.36
N VAL A 220 -15.85 10.22 3.20
CA VAL A 220 -14.88 11.28 2.87
C VAL A 220 -15.17 11.88 1.49
N ILE A 221 -15.47 11.04 0.50
CA ILE A 221 -15.88 11.54 -0.84
C ILE A 221 -17.05 12.49 -0.73
N ARG A 222 -18.11 12.15 0.03
CA ARG A 222 -19.27 13.04 0.22
C ARG A 222 -18.90 14.37 0.86
N GLU A 223 -18.04 14.33 1.88
CA GLU A 223 -17.63 15.52 2.62
C GLU A 223 -16.77 16.43 1.74
N VAL A 224 -15.77 15.87 1.03
CA VAL A 224 -14.88 16.65 0.17
C VAL A 224 -15.63 17.22 -1.05
N LEU A 225 -16.53 16.45 -1.68
CA LEU A 225 -17.38 16.96 -2.75
C LEU A 225 -18.23 18.16 -2.30
N ARG A 226 -18.76 18.12 -1.07
CA ARG A 226 -19.47 19.28 -0.50
C ARG A 226 -18.56 20.51 -0.34
N MET A 227 -17.31 20.30 0.08
CA MET A 227 -16.31 21.37 0.15
C MET A 227 -15.95 21.91 -1.23
N GLU A 228 -15.98 21.08 -2.28
CA GLU A 228 -15.83 21.48 -3.68
C GLU A 228 -17.09 22.19 -4.25
N GLY A 229 -18.17 22.32 -3.49
CA GLY A 229 -19.45 22.83 -3.99
C GLY A 229 -20.20 21.88 -4.94
N LYS A 230 -19.85 20.58 -4.93
CA LYS A 230 -20.43 19.54 -5.77
C LYS A 230 -21.33 18.61 -4.97
N SER A 231 -22.35 18.04 -5.63
CA SER A 231 -23.23 17.02 -5.07
C SER A 231 -23.38 15.86 -6.05
N ARG A 232 -23.20 14.63 -5.56
CA ARG A 232 -23.41 13.39 -6.34
C ARG A 232 -24.29 12.43 -5.54
N LYS A 233 -25.25 11.79 -6.23
CA LYS A 233 -26.17 10.80 -5.63
C LYS A 233 -25.69 9.37 -5.79
N ASP A 234 -24.78 9.12 -6.74
CA ASP A 234 -24.26 7.81 -7.14
C ASP A 234 -23.01 7.38 -6.36
N ILE A 235 -22.77 7.95 -5.16
CA ILE A 235 -21.64 7.53 -4.31
C ILE A 235 -21.95 6.14 -3.74
N PRO A 236 -21.10 5.11 -3.99
CA PRO A 236 -21.29 3.77 -3.44
C PRO A 236 -21.34 3.77 -1.91
N LEU A 237 -22.18 2.87 -1.35
CA LEU A 237 -22.30 2.66 0.10
C LEU A 237 -21.29 1.64 0.60
#